data_aab3555c915fd3c86d39954135329f08
#
_entry.id   aab3555c915fd3c86d39954135329f08
#
_cell.length_a   1.000
_cell.length_b   1.000
_cell.length_c   1.000
_cell.angle_alpha   90.00
_cell.angle_beta   90.00
_cell.angle_gamma   90.00
#
_symmetry.space_group_name_H-M   'P 1'
#
loop_
_entity.id
_entity.type
_entity.pdbx_description
1 polymer ?
#
loop_
_entity_poly.entity_id
_entity_poly.type
_entity_poly.pdbx_seq_one_letter_code
_entity_poly.pdbx_strand_id
1 'polypeptide(L)'
;AGSDANSGKTKAVLSEDGTHYKISGQKIWISNAGYASVMIVFARIEDDKNITGFIVPNDPENGISMGEEEHKLGIHASSTRQVFFSETKVPVENMLSERGNGFKIAMNALNVGRIKLAVACIDAQRRSVSECVRYANQRIQFKTPISQFGAIKQKIANMATNCYVGESGCYRAAKDIEDRIAIRSESEISHQEAELKGVEEYVIECSILKVAVSEHTQDCTDEGVQIFGGMGYSADMPMESAWRDARISRIYEGTNEINRMLTVGMLIKKAMKGHLDLIGPATAVGEELLGVPSFDIPDFTEPLSEEKSILKNLKKVFLMIAGSGVQKYGTDLEKHQQLLLAVSDI
;
A
#
# COMPACT_ATOMS: atom_id res chain seq x y z
N ALA A 1 8.78 -13.25 -8.07
CA ALA A 1 8.98 -11.91 -8.63
C ALA A 1 9.15 -10.84 -7.55
N GLY A 2 8.42 -10.93 -6.42
CA GLY A 2 8.51 -9.90 -5.36
C GLY A 2 8.21 -8.50 -5.89
N SER A 3 9.03 -7.51 -5.52
CA SER A 3 8.87 -6.11 -5.94
C SER A 3 9.03 -5.90 -7.45
N ASP A 4 9.77 -6.75 -8.15
CA ASP A 4 9.89 -6.75 -9.60
C ASP A 4 8.85 -7.69 -10.24
N ALA A 5 7.60 -7.23 -10.26
CA ALA A 5 6.45 -8.04 -10.66
C ALA A 5 6.56 -8.58 -12.09
N ASN A 6 7.19 -7.82 -13.02
CA ASN A 6 7.34 -8.24 -14.42
C ASN A 6 8.48 -9.23 -14.65
N SER A 7 9.34 -9.51 -13.64
CA SER A 7 10.46 -10.46 -13.77
C SER A 7 10.07 -11.92 -13.50
N GLY A 8 8.77 -12.23 -13.39
CA GLY A 8 8.26 -13.58 -13.15
C GLY A 8 8.80 -14.61 -14.15
N LYS A 9 9.26 -15.76 -13.63
CA LYS A 9 9.89 -16.83 -14.42
C LYS A 9 8.96 -17.96 -14.82
N THR A 10 7.71 -17.99 -14.33
CA THR A 10 6.70 -18.95 -14.73
C THR A 10 6.43 -18.78 -16.23
N LYS A 11 6.51 -19.86 -16.99
CA LYS A 11 6.35 -19.87 -18.45
C LYS A 11 5.00 -20.47 -18.85
N ALA A 12 4.46 -20.00 -19.97
CA ALA A 12 3.32 -20.58 -20.66
C ALA A 12 3.72 -20.85 -22.11
N VAL A 13 3.50 -22.06 -22.59
CA VAL A 13 3.81 -22.47 -23.95
C VAL A 13 2.50 -22.91 -24.61
N LEU A 14 2.19 -22.38 -25.79
CA LEU A 14 1.02 -22.79 -26.54
C LEU A 14 1.19 -24.23 -27.05
N SER A 15 0.15 -25.06 -26.91
CA SER A 15 0.14 -26.42 -27.46
C SER A 15 0.19 -26.42 -29.00
N GLU A 16 0.66 -27.52 -29.60
CA GLU A 16 0.78 -27.65 -31.07
C GLU A 16 -0.55 -27.51 -31.80
N ASP A 17 -1.64 -27.94 -31.16
CA ASP A 17 -3.01 -27.82 -31.67
C ASP A 17 -3.67 -26.46 -31.42
N GLY A 18 -2.97 -25.56 -30.70
CA GLY A 18 -3.45 -24.20 -30.40
C GLY A 18 -4.64 -24.13 -29.42
N THR A 19 -5.00 -25.22 -28.75
CA THR A 19 -6.20 -25.26 -27.88
C THR A 19 -5.96 -24.86 -26.44
N HIS A 20 -4.72 -24.96 -25.95
CA HIS A 20 -4.40 -24.69 -24.57
C HIS A 20 -2.94 -24.21 -24.38
N TYR A 21 -2.68 -23.53 -23.29
CA TYR A 21 -1.34 -23.23 -22.80
C TYR A 21 -0.89 -24.30 -21.80
N LYS A 22 0.38 -24.68 -21.82
CA LYS A 22 1.05 -25.47 -20.80
C LYS A 22 1.82 -24.53 -19.89
N ILE A 23 1.40 -24.39 -18.63
CA ILE A 23 2.05 -23.53 -17.65
C ILE A 23 3.02 -24.34 -16.81
N SER A 24 4.27 -23.88 -16.71
CA SER A 24 5.33 -24.48 -15.89
C SER A 24 6.06 -23.45 -15.06
N GLY A 25 6.33 -23.77 -13.79
CA GLY A 25 7.05 -22.90 -12.86
C GLY A 25 6.49 -22.96 -11.44
N GLN A 26 6.81 -21.96 -10.65
CA GLN A 26 6.38 -21.92 -9.26
C GLN A 26 5.96 -20.50 -8.84
N LYS A 27 5.12 -20.45 -7.80
CA LYS A 27 4.75 -19.23 -7.07
C LYS A 27 4.99 -19.46 -5.59
N ILE A 28 5.36 -18.41 -4.88
CA ILE A 28 5.61 -18.44 -3.44
C ILE A 28 4.76 -17.38 -2.74
N TRP A 29 4.47 -17.60 -1.47
CA TRP A 29 3.67 -16.72 -0.63
C TRP A 29 2.23 -16.54 -1.15
N ILE A 30 1.60 -17.63 -1.60
CA ILE A 30 0.26 -17.56 -2.17
C ILE A 30 -0.77 -17.80 -1.07
N SER A 31 -1.46 -16.72 -0.70
CA SER A 31 -2.58 -16.81 0.24
C SER A 31 -3.71 -17.64 -0.34
N ASN A 32 -4.32 -18.44 0.52
CA ASN A 32 -5.44 -19.33 0.20
C ASN A 32 -5.17 -20.43 -0.85
N ALA A 33 -3.91 -20.64 -1.23
CA ALA A 33 -3.58 -21.65 -2.26
C ALA A 33 -4.15 -23.03 -1.95
N GLY A 34 -4.16 -23.43 -0.68
CA GLY A 34 -4.69 -24.72 -0.22
C GLY A 34 -6.23 -24.85 -0.31
N TYR A 35 -6.96 -23.76 -0.49
CA TYR A 35 -8.43 -23.72 -0.45
C TYR A 35 -9.05 -23.15 -1.73
N ALA A 36 -8.30 -22.37 -2.49
CA ALA A 36 -8.81 -21.70 -3.69
C ALA A 36 -9.19 -22.74 -4.76
N SER A 37 -10.39 -22.66 -5.28
CA SER A 37 -10.85 -23.48 -6.43
C SER A 37 -10.31 -22.94 -7.76
N VAL A 38 -9.96 -21.65 -7.82
CA VAL A 38 -9.46 -20.96 -9.00
C VAL A 38 -8.34 -20.00 -8.60
N MET A 39 -7.32 -19.91 -9.41
CA MET A 39 -6.19 -19.00 -9.24
C MET A 39 -6.03 -18.09 -10.46
N ILE A 40 -5.67 -16.83 -10.23
CA ILE A 40 -5.16 -15.96 -11.28
C ILE A 40 -3.64 -16.09 -11.31
N VAL A 41 -3.12 -16.62 -12.40
CA VAL A 41 -1.71 -16.94 -12.57
C VAL A 41 -1.10 -16.06 -13.65
N PHE A 42 -0.05 -15.33 -13.30
CA PHE A 42 0.74 -14.57 -14.26
C PHE A 42 1.92 -15.40 -14.76
N ALA A 43 2.00 -15.61 -16.07
CA ALA A 43 3.07 -16.36 -16.72
C ALA A 43 3.56 -15.61 -17.96
N ARG A 44 4.76 -15.93 -18.39
CA ARG A 44 5.35 -15.37 -19.62
C ARG A 44 5.10 -16.34 -20.75
N ILE A 45 4.43 -15.88 -21.80
CA ILE A 45 4.24 -16.69 -22.99
C ILE A 45 5.54 -16.65 -23.79
N GLU A 46 6.16 -17.82 -23.98
CA GLU A 46 7.43 -17.95 -24.71
C GLU A 46 8.49 -16.94 -24.25
N ASP A 47 8.96 -16.09 -25.16
CA ASP A 47 9.96 -15.03 -24.89
C ASP A 47 9.37 -13.62 -24.84
N ASP A 48 8.06 -13.50 -24.57
CA ASP A 48 7.41 -12.19 -24.45
C ASP A 48 8.11 -11.30 -23.43
N LYS A 49 8.17 -10.00 -23.71
CA LYS A 49 8.71 -9.02 -22.79
C LYS A 49 7.85 -8.89 -21.51
N ASN A 50 6.54 -9.01 -21.65
CA ASN A 50 5.58 -8.83 -20.57
C ASN A 50 4.93 -10.16 -20.17
N ILE A 51 4.45 -10.21 -18.94
CA ILE A 51 3.65 -11.33 -18.44
C ILE A 51 2.21 -11.23 -18.93
N THR A 52 1.54 -12.40 -19.02
CA THR A 52 0.12 -12.56 -19.33
C THR A 52 -0.61 -13.18 -18.16
N GLY A 53 -1.85 -12.80 -17.91
CA GLY A 53 -2.71 -13.37 -16.88
C GLY A 53 -3.52 -14.57 -17.39
N PHE A 54 -3.74 -15.57 -16.54
CA PHE A 54 -4.51 -16.77 -16.83
C PHE A 54 -5.46 -17.09 -15.67
N ILE A 55 -6.66 -17.52 -15.99
CA ILE A 55 -7.62 -18.10 -15.04
C ILE A 55 -7.33 -19.60 -14.99
N VAL A 56 -6.81 -20.07 -13.86
CA VAL A 56 -6.36 -21.46 -13.70
C VAL A 56 -7.20 -22.17 -12.65
N PRO A 57 -8.04 -23.13 -13.01
CA PRO A 57 -8.69 -24.01 -12.03
C PRO A 57 -7.64 -24.76 -11.22
N ASN A 58 -7.86 -24.84 -9.90
CA ASN A 58 -6.96 -25.56 -9.00
C ASN A 58 -7.28 -27.06 -9.04
N ASP A 59 -6.66 -27.77 -9.96
CA ASP A 59 -6.85 -29.19 -10.17
C ASP A 59 -5.50 -29.92 -10.00
N PRO A 60 -5.34 -30.73 -8.94
CA PRO A 60 -4.12 -31.52 -8.74
C PRO A 60 -3.84 -32.52 -9.87
N GLU A 61 -4.89 -33.06 -10.52
CA GLU A 61 -4.73 -34.00 -11.63
C GLU A 61 -4.18 -33.31 -12.88
N ASN A 62 -4.30 -32.00 -12.96
CA ASN A 62 -3.75 -31.15 -14.03
C ASN A 62 -2.35 -30.60 -13.71
N GLY A 63 -1.54 -31.34 -12.94
CA GLY A 63 -0.13 -30.98 -12.68
C GLY A 63 0.07 -29.80 -11.73
N ILE A 64 -0.90 -29.50 -10.88
CA ILE A 64 -0.76 -28.50 -9.82
C ILE A 64 -0.45 -29.20 -8.52
N SER A 65 0.60 -28.76 -7.83
CA SER A 65 0.92 -29.24 -6.48
C SER A 65 1.28 -28.06 -5.58
N MET A 66 1.15 -28.25 -4.27
CA MET A 66 1.36 -27.22 -3.27
C MET A 66 2.37 -27.68 -2.25
N GLY A 67 3.19 -26.73 -1.77
CA GLY A 67 4.02 -26.91 -0.61
C GLY A 67 3.20 -26.96 0.68
N GLU A 68 3.90 -27.17 1.78
CA GLU A 68 3.32 -27.08 3.10
C GLU A 68 2.98 -25.61 3.48
N GLU A 69 2.29 -25.43 4.59
CA GLU A 69 2.04 -24.09 5.14
C GLU A 69 3.35 -23.40 5.50
N GLU A 70 3.49 -22.15 5.09
CA GLU A 70 4.68 -21.34 5.39
C GLU A 70 4.73 -20.97 6.87
N HIS A 71 5.89 -21.13 7.51
CA HIS A 71 6.15 -20.72 8.89
C HIS A 71 6.37 -19.20 8.93
N LYS A 72 5.36 -18.45 9.36
CA LYS A 72 5.36 -16.98 9.35
C LYS A 72 5.53 -16.41 10.75
N LEU A 73 6.01 -15.15 10.83
CA LEU A 73 6.10 -14.40 12.10
C LEU A 73 4.72 -14.18 12.73
N GLY A 74 3.72 -13.86 11.93
CA GLY A 74 2.34 -13.58 12.34
C GLY A 74 1.35 -14.03 11.30
N ILE A 75 0.09 -13.60 11.43
CA ILE A 75 -1.05 -13.97 10.59
C ILE A 75 -1.15 -15.50 10.37
N HIS A 76 -0.96 -16.27 11.42
CA HIS A 76 -0.90 -17.73 11.36
C HIS A 76 -2.21 -18.36 10.88
N ALA A 77 -3.35 -17.70 11.10
CA ALA A 77 -4.65 -18.18 10.62
C ALA A 77 -4.85 -18.00 9.10
N SER A 78 -3.98 -17.24 8.42
CA SER A 78 -4.01 -17.08 6.97
C SER A 78 -3.16 -18.16 6.30
N SER A 79 -3.79 -19.12 5.63
CA SER A 79 -3.07 -20.14 4.84
C SER A 79 -2.21 -19.47 3.76
N THR A 80 -0.96 -19.87 3.68
CA THR A 80 0.00 -19.34 2.71
C THR A 80 0.93 -20.47 2.28
N ARG A 81 0.98 -20.77 0.99
CA ARG A 81 1.77 -21.91 0.47
C ARG A 81 2.52 -21.54 -0.79
N GLN A 82 3.47 -22.39 -1.16
CA GLN A 82 4.04 -22.41 -2.49
C GLN A 82 3.10 -23.18 -3.43
N VAL A 83 3.08 -22.78 -4.70
CA VAL A 83 2.32 -23.47 -5.76
C VAL A 83 3.28 -23.83 -6.89
N PHE A 84 3.24 -25.06 -7.33
CA PHE A 84 4.04 -25.59 -8.43
C PHE A 84 3.13 -25.97 -9.58
N PHE A 85 3.53 -25.60 -10.79
CA PHE A 85 2.87 -25.93 -12.05
C PHE A 85 3.81 -26.81 -12.88
N SER A 86 3.33 -27.97 -13.28
CA SER A 86 4.08 -28.91 -14.12
C SER A 86 3.27 -29.19 -15.39
N GLU A 87 3.56 -28.44 -16.45
CA GLU A 87 2.82 -28.47 -17.72
C GLU A 87 1.29 -28.40 -17.55
N THR A 88 0.84 -27.61 -16.57
CA THR A 88 -0.57 -27.41 -16.26
C THR A 88 -1.29 -26.86 -17.48
N LYS A 89 -2.29 -27.61 -17.96
CA LYS A 89 -3.05 -27.26 -19.15
C LYS A 89 -4.10 -26.20 -18.81
N VAL A 90 -4.10 -25.11 -19.55
CA VAL A 90 -5.04 -23.99 -19.38
C VAL A 90 -5.62 -23.64 -20.74
N PRO A 91 -6.93 -23.80 -20.97
CA PRO A 91 -7.56 -23.45 -22.23
C PRO A 91 -7.23 -22.03 -22.69
N VAL A 92 -7.13 -21.79 -23.99
CA VAL A 92 -6.80 -20.46 -24.53
C VAL A 92 -7.82 -19.41 -24.15
N GLU A 93 -9.09 -19.75 -24.01
CA GLU A 93 -10.18 -18.89 -23.56
C GLU A 93 -10.05 -18.46 -22.09
N ASN A 94 -9.23 -19.13 -21.30
CA ASN A 94 -8.92 -18.77 -19.91
C ASN A 94 -7.80 -17.72 -19.81
N MET A 95 -7.28 -17.24 -20.93
CA MET A 95 -6.38 -16.09 -20.92
C MET A 95 -7.15 -14.83 -20.45
N LEU A 96 -6.66 -14.21 -19.41
CA LEU A 96 -7.27 -13.02 -18.81
C LEU A 96 -6.84 -11.76 -19.58
N SER A 97 -7.77 -11.16 -20.33
CA SER A 97 -7.51 -10.04 -21.23
C SER A 97 -6.57 -10.43 -22.40
N GLU A 98 -5.79 -9.51 -22.91
CA GLU A 98 -4.90 -9.71 -24.04
C GLU A 98 -3.52 -10.23 -23.62
N ARG A 99 -2.82 -10.90 -24.55
CA ARG A 99 -1.44 -11.33 -24.39
C ARG A 99 -0.55 -10.12 -24.04
N GLY A 100 0.27 -10.24 -22.99
CA GLY A 100 1.16 -9.21 -22.52
C GLY A 100 0.55 -8.15 -21.58
N ASN A 101 -0.76 -8.21 -21.30
CA ASN A 101 -1.46 -7.27 -20.41
C ASN A 101 -1.36 -7.63 -18.91
N GLY A 102 -0.73 -8.75 -18.57
CA GLY A 102 -0.68 -9.23 -17.18
C GLY A 102 -0.09 -8.24 -16.19
N PHE A 103 0.93 -7.48 -16.59
CA PHE A 103 1.51 -6.45 -15.72
C PHE A 103 0.52 -5.33 -15.39
N LYS A 104 -0.25 -4.85 -16.38
CA LYS A 104 -1.28 -3.83 -16.16
C LYS A 104 -2.38 -4.32 -15.21
N ILE A 105 -2.82 -5.57 -15.41
CA ILE A 105 -3.83 -6.20 -14.53
C ILE A 105 -3.30 -6.31 -13.10
N ALA A 106 -2.05 -6.79 -12.92
CA ALA A 106 -1.44 -6.92 -11.61
C ALA A 106 -1.31 -5.56 -10.90
N MET A 107 -0.93 -4.50 -11.61
CA MET A 107 -0.81 -3.16 -11.02
C MET A 107 -2.17 -2.59 -10.58
N ASN A 108 -3.23 -2.78 -11.36
CA ASN A 108 -4.58 -2.36 -10.97
C ASN A 108 -5.09 -3.12 -9.75
N ALA A 109 -4.87 -4.44 -9.69
CA ALA A 109 -5.19 -5.24 -8.51
C ALA A 109 -4.43 -4.74 -7.26
N LEU A 110 -3.14 -4.37 -7.41
CA LEU A 110 -2.34 -3.83 -6.31
C LEU A 110 -2.85 -2.45 -5.84
N ASN A 111 -3.34 -1.59 -6.72
CA ASN A 111 -3.88 -0.29 -6.31
C ASN A 111 -5.12 -0.46 -5.41
N VAL A 112 -6.03 -1.36 -5.78
CA VAL A 112 -7.18 -1.74 -4.94
C VAL A 112 -6.72 -2.42 -3.65
N GLY A 113 -5.73 -3.30 -3.72
CA GLY A 113 -5.14 -3.99 -2.57
C GLY A 113 -4.56 -3.02 -1.53
N ARG A 114 -3.89 -1.95 -1.98
CA ARG A 114 -3.29 -0.93 -1.11
C ARG A 114 -4.31 -0.20 -0.25
N ILE A 115 -5.39 0.31 -0.85
CA ILE A 115 -6.43 0.99 -0.07
C ILE A 115 -7.17 0.02 0.85
N LYS A 116 -7.46 -1.21 0.40
CA LYS A 116 -8.07 -2.26 1.23
C LYS A 116 -7.19 -2.61 2.43
N LEU A 117 -5.88 -2.71 2.23
CA LEU A 117 -4.93 -2.96 3.31
C LEU A 117 -4.92 -1.81 4.32
N ALA A 118 -4.90 -0.56 3.85
CA ALA A 118 -4.98 0.60 4.75
C ALA A 118 -6.25 0.55 5.61
N VAL A 119 -7.41 0.28 5.02
CA VAL A 119 -8.68 0.15 5.75
C VAL A 119 -8.64 -1.00 6.76
N ALA A 120 -8.11 -2.17 6.40
CA ALA A 120 -7.96 -3.30 7.33
C ALA A 120 -7.05 -2.96 8.51
N CYS A 121 -6.00 -2.19 8.29
CA CYS A 121 -5.09 -1.72 9.34
C CYS A 121 -5.77 -0.79 10.36
N ILE A 122 -6.81 -0.02 9.98
CA ILE A 122 -7.56 0.86 10.90
C ILE A 122 -8.27 0.04 11.98
N ASP A 123 -8.88 -1.10 11.63
CA ASP A 123 -9.53 -1.95 12.63
C ASP A 123 -8.52 -2.48 13.66
N ALA A 124 -7.33 -2.88 13.22
CA ALA A 124 -6.26 -3.30 14.12
C ALA A 124 -5.82 -2.16 15.07
N GLN A 125 -5.73 -0.92 14.57
CA GLN A 125 -5.44 0.25 15.42
C GLN A 125 -6.56 0.49 16.45
N ARG A 126 -7.82 0.48 16.03
CA ARG A 126 -8.98 0.67 16.92
C ARG A 126 -9.02 -0.35 18.04
N ARG A 127 -8.77 -1.64 17.71
CA ARG A 127 -8.70 -2.71 18.69
C ARG A 127 -7.55 -2.49 19.66
N SER A 128 -6.36 -2.15 19.16
CA SER A 128 -5.20 -1.88 20.00
C SER A 128 -5.46 -0.73 20.98
N VAL A 129 -6.03 0.39 20.51
CA VAL A 129 -6.41 1.53 21.36
C VAL A 129 -7.41 1.08 22.43
N SER A 130 -8.45 0.35 22.05
CA SER A 130 -9.50 -0.09 22.98
C SER A 130 -8.96 -1.03 24.06
N GLU A 131 -8.10 -1.99 23.68
CA GLU A 131 -7.45 -2.91 24.63
C GLU A 131 -6.49 -2.16 25.57
N CYS A 132 -5.71 -1.21 25.04
CA CYS A 132 -4.80 -0.39 25.85
C CYS A 132 -5.56 0.48 26.84
N VAL A 133 -6.65 1.11 26.44
CA VAL A 133 -7.50 1.91 27.35
C VAL A 133 -8.08 1.02 28.47
N ARG A 134 -8.62 -0.16 28.11
CA ARG A 134 -9.17 -1.11 29.09
C ARG A 134 -8.11 -1.56 30.09
N TYR A 135 -6.97 -2.01 29.59
CA TYR A 135 -5.87 -2.49 30.44
C TYR A 135 -5.33 -1.38 31.33
N ALA A 136 -5.09 -0.18 30.78
CA ALA A 136 -4.55 0.94 31.53
C ALA A 136 -5.46 1.39 32.68
N ASN A 137 -6.78 1.29 32.54
CA ASN A 137 -7.74 1.62 33.59
C ASN A 137 -7.77 0.54 34.70
N GLN A 138 -7.48 -0.71 34.39
CA GLN A 138 -7.53 -1.82 35.33
C GLN A 138 -6.19 -2.05 36.03
N ARG A 139 -5.08 -1.82 35.33
CA ARG A 139 -3.72 -2.07 35.87
C ARG A 139 -3.31 -1.01 36.86
N ILE A 140 -3.09 -1.43 38.08
CA ILE A 140 -2.65 -0.56 39.20
C ILE A 140 -1.15 -0.73 39.40
N GLN A 141 -0.41 0.37 39.38
CA GLN A 141 0.98 0.51 39.80
C GLN A 141 1.14 1.79 40.63
N PHE A 142 2.04 1.79 41.62
CA PHE A 142 2.21 2.91 42.52
C PHE A 142 0.88 3.37 43.17
N LYS A 143 0.00 2.42 43.46
CA LYS A 143 -1.35 2.60 44.05
C LYS A 143 -2.32 3.38 43.19
N THR A 144 -2.07 3.48 41.90
CA THR A 144 -2.84 4.30 40.94
C THR A 144 -3.03 3.52 39.62
N PRO A 145 -4.20 3.57 38.96
CA PRO A 145 -4.37 3.06 37.62
C PRO A 145 -3.34 3.70 36.68
N ILE A 146 -2.68 2.87 35.83
CA ILE A 146 -1.62 3.42 34.95
C ILE A 146 -2.16 4.44 33.92
N SER A 147 -3.47 4.42 33.64
CA SER A 147 -4.15 5.43 32.81
C SER A 147 -4.02 6.86 33.37
N GLN A 148 -3.69 7.04 34.65
CA GLN A 148 -3.52 8.36 35.24
C GLN A 148 -2.13 8.97 34.96
N PHE A 149 -1.15 8.16 34.57
CA PHE A 149 0.21 8.67 34.29
C PHE A 149 0.28 9.35 32.93
N GLY A 150 0.93 10.52 32.90
CA GLY A 150 1.06 11.34 31.69
C GLY A 150 1.70 10.61 30.52
N ALA A 151 2.71 9.78 30.77
CA ALA A 151 3.36 8.96 29.76
C ALA A 151 2.39 7.98 29.08
N ILE A 152 1.49 7.34 29.83
CA ILE A 152 0.50 6.42 29.29
C ILE A 152 -0.58 7.19 28.53
N LYS A 153 -1.05 8.32 29.06
CA LYS A 153 -2.01 9.21 28.38
C LYS A 153 -1.47 9.67 27.03
N GLN A 154 -0.21 10.07 26.97
CA GLN A 154 0.43 10.51 25.71
C GLN A 154 0.48 9.39 24.68
N LYS A 155 0.87 8.18 25.07
CA LYS A 155 0.89 7.01 24.17
C LYS A 155 -0.50 6.73 23.59
N ILE A 156 -1.52 6.62 24.44
CA ILE A 156 -2.90 6.36 24.02
C ILE A 156 -3.43 7.50 23.12
N ALA A 157 -3.11 8.75 23.44
CA ALA A 157 -3.49 9.88 22.60
C ALA A 157 -2.87 9.82 21.20
N ASN A 158 -1.57 9.49 21.11
CA ASN A 158 -0.88 9.33 19.83
C ASN A 158 -1.50 8.17 19.01
N MET A 159 -1.76 7.03 19.64
CA MET A 159 -2.41 5.89 18.99
C MET A 159 -3.80 6.28 18.45
N ALA A 160 -4.62 6.98 19.25
CA ALA A 160 -5.96 7.42 18.83
C ALA A 160 -5.88 8.46 17.69
N THR A 161 -4.90 9.36 17.73
CA THR A 161 -4.66 10.34 16.67
C THR A 161 -4.28 9.64 15.36
N ASN A 162 -3.35 8.69 15.40
CA ASN A 162 -2.95 7.90 14.24
C ASN A 162 -4.14 7.16 13.61
N CYS A 163 -5.00 6.57 14.44
CA CYS A 163 -6.21 5.90 14.01
C CYS A 163 -7.18 6.88 13.30
N TYR A 164 -7.44 8.03 13.92
CA TYR A 164 -8.33 9.06 13.37
C TYR A 164 -7.83 9.62 12.03
N VAL A 165 -6.55 9.93 11.93
CA VAL A 165 -5.93 10.46 10.71
C VAL A 165 -5.98 9.42 9.58
N GLY A 166 -5.62 8.16 9.88
CA GLY A 166 -5.67 7.07 8.92
C GLY A 166 -7.08 6.82 8.40
N GLU A 167 -8.07 6.78 9.30
CA GLU A 167 -9.47 6.61 8.96
C GLU A 167 -10.00 7.76 8.08
N SER A 168 -9.75 9.00 8.48
CA SER A 168 -10.16 10.19 7.73
C SER A 168 -9.60 10.18 6.31
N GLY A 169 -8.32 9.83 6.15
CA GLY A 169 -7.67 9.71 4.84
C GLY A 169 -8.29 8.61 3.98
N CYS A 170 -8.56 7.43 4.56
CA CYS A 170 -9.16 6.32 3.83
C CYS A 170 -10.58 6.63 3.37
N TYR A 171 -11.43 7.21 4.21
CA TYR A 171 -12.77 7.61 3.81
C TYR A 171 -12.76 8.70 2.74
N ARG A 172 -11.86 9.65 2.85
CA ARG A 172 -11.70 10.70 1.82
C ARG A 172 -11.29 10.10 0.48
N ALA A 173 -10.27 9.26 0.43
CA ALA A 173 -9.82 8.64 -0.80
C ALA A 173 -10.88 7.72 -1.41
N ALA A 174 -11.60 6.95 -0.58
CA ALA A 174 -12.70 6.11 -1.05
C ALA A 174 -13.79 6.95 -1.71
N LYS A 175 -14.18 8.06 -1.08
CA LYS A 175 -15.19 8.97 -1.66
C LYS A 175 -14.74 9.59 -2.97
N ASP A 176 -13.49 10.07 -3.03
CA ASP A 176 -12.93 10.66 -4.25
C ASP A 176 -12.87 9.64 -5.40
N ILE A 177 -12.55 8.36 -5.11
CA ILE A 177 -12.58 7.26 -6.08
C ILE A 177 -14.01 7.00 -6.57
N GLU A 178 -14.99 6.89 -5.66
CA GLU A 178 -16.41 6.68 -6.00
C GLU A 178 -16.94 7.79 -6.90
N ASP A 179 -16.68 9.06 -6.54
CA ASP A 179 -17.11 10.22 -7.32
C ASP A 179 -16.50 10.19 -8.71
N ARG A 180 -15.24 9.80 -8.82
CA ARG A 180 -14.57 9.69 -10.12
C ARG A 180 -15.13 8.55 -10.97
N ILE A 181 -15.46 7.41 -10.38
CA ILE A 181 -16.11 6.30 -11.06
C ILE A 181 -17.48 6.74 -11.57
N ALA A 182 -18.28 7.43 -10.74
CA ALA A 182 -19.59 7.95 -11.13
C ALA A 182 -19.48 8.88 -12.36
N ILE A 183 -18.58 9.88 -12.31
CA ILE A 183 -18.36 10.81 -13.43
C ILE A 183 -17.95 10.07 -14.71
N ARG A 184 -17.07 9.06 -14.60
CA ARG A 184 -16.60 8.30 -15.76
C ARG A 184 -17.67 7.36 -16.32
N SER A 185 -18.57 6.84 -15.46
CA SER A 185 -19.69 5.99 -15.89
C SER A 185 -20.76 6.75 -16.68
N GLU A 186 -20.79 8.08 -16.59
CA GLU A 186 -21.64 8.93 -17.43
C GLU A 186 -21.10 9.09 -18.86
N SER A 187 -19.82 8.72 -19.09
CA SER A 187 -19.21 8.69 -20.41
C SER A 187 -19.52 7.37 -21.15
N GLU A 188 -19.21 7.29 -22.44
CA GLU A 188 -19.47 6.10 -23.29
C GLU A 188 -18.56 4.90 -23.02
N ILE A 189 -18.03 4.75 -21.79
CA ILE A 189 -17.18 3.60 -21.39
C ILE A 189 -17.99 2.63 -20.52
N SER A 190 -17.59 1.36 -20.52
CA SER A 190 -18.23 0.37 -19.64
C SER A 190 -18.01 0.71 -18.16
N HIS A 191 -18.96 0.32 -17.30
CA HIS A 191 -18.84 0.51 -15.85
C HIS A 191 -17.53 -0.10 -15.30
N GLN A 192 -17.16 -1.29 -15.76
CA GLN A 192 -15.91 -1.95 -15.38
C GLN A 192 -14.67 -1.12 -15.78
N GLU A 193 -14.68 -0.50 -16.94
CA GLU A 193 -13.59 0.38 -17.38
C GLU A 193 -13.55 1.68 -16.56
N ALA A 194 -14.72 2.22 -16.18
CA ALA A 194 -14.83 3.37 -15.30
C ALA A 194 -14.26 3.08 -13.91
N GLU A 195 -14.56 1.91 -13.34
CA GLU A 195 -13.98 1.44 -12.07
C GLU A 195 -12.45 1.35 -12.14
N LEU A 196 -11.90 0.67 -13.14
CA LEU A 196 -10.45 0.51 -13.30
C LEU A 196 -9.74 1.87 -13.45
N LYS A 197 -10.27 2.76 -14.29
CA LYS A 197 -9.70 4.10 -14.51
C LYS A 197 -9.89 5.02 -13.29
N GLY A 198 -10.99 4.88 -12.57
CA GLY A 198 -11.24 5.62 -11.34
C GLY A 198 -10.20 5.31 -10.27
N VAL A 199 -9.94 4.04 -10.03
CA VAL A 199 -8.88 3.62 -9.08
C VAL A 199 -7.48 4.00 -9.57
N GLU A 200 -7.17 3.86 -10.87
CA GLU A 200 -5.87 4.21 -11.44
C GLU A 200 -5.53 5.71 -11.26
N GLU A 201 -6.53 6.57 -11.23
CA GLU A 201 -6.33 8.00 -11.03
C GLU A 201 -5.79 8.33 -9.63
N TYR A 202 -6.18 7.54 -8.61
CA TYR A 202 -5.83 7.71 -7.19
C TYR A 202 -4.73 6.76 -6.71
N VAL A 203 -3.87 6.27 -7.62
CA VAL A 203 -2.75 5.38 -7.27
C VAL A 203 -1.79 6.00 -6.25
N ILE A 204 -1.62 7.32 -6.27
CA ILE A 204 -0.75 8.07 -5.36
C ILE A 204 -1.35 8.03 -3.95
N GLU A 205 -2.62 8.41 -3.81
CA GLU A 205 -3.36 8.43 -2.56
C GLU A 205 -3.43 7.03 -1.94
N CYS A 206 -3.73 6.01 -2.75
CA CYS A 206 -3.71 4.61 -2.31
C CYS A 206 -2.34 4.18 -1.76
N SER A 207 -1.25 4.65 -2.39
CA SER A 207 0.11 4.34 -1.96
C SER A 207 0.49 5.08 -0.67
N ILE A 208 0.16 6.36 -0.55
CA ILE A 208 0.37 7.16 0.68
C ILE A 208 -0.37 6.53 1.85
N LEU A 209 -1.66 6.21 1.67
CA LEU A 209 -2.48 5.62 2.73
C LEU A 209 -1.97 4.24 3.14
N LYS A 210 -1.56 3.40 2.19
CA LYS A 210 -0.96 2.10 2.51
C LYS A 210 0.28 2.27 3.39
N VAL A 211 1.16 3.21 3.07
CA VAL A 211 2.38 3.48 3.83
C VAL A 211 2.02 4.01 5.21
N ALA A 212 1.34 5.14 5.28
CA ALA A 212 1.06 5.83 6.53
C ALA A 212 0.26 4.95 7.50
N VAL A 213 -0.84 4.34 7.05
CA VAL A 213 -1.71 3.57 7.94
C VAL A 213 -1.06 2.26 8.38
N SER A 214 -0.26 1.60 7.54
CA SER A 214 0.48 0.39 7.96
C SER A 214 1.59 0.70 8.98
N GLU A 215 2.25 1.85 8.88
CA GLU A 215 3.24 2.31 9.86
C GLU A 215 2.56 2.72 11.18
N HIS A 216 1.48 3.51 11.11
CA HIS A 216 0.67 3.82 12.30
C HIS A 216 0.15 2.56 13.01
N THR A 217 -0.19 1.51 12.26
CA THR A 217 -0.60 0.23 12.86
C THR A 217 0.55 -0.44 13.62
N GLN A 218 1.74 -0.45 13.02
CA GLN A 218 2.92 -0.97 13.71
C GLN A 218 3.21 -0.17 14.99
N ASP A 219 3.14 1.15 14.93
CA ASP A 219 3.35 2.03 16.09
C ASP A 219 2.28 1.79 17.16
N CYS A 220 1.00 1.67 16.78
CA CYS A 220 -0.08 1.37 17.72
C CYS A 220 0.09 0.02 18.40
N THR A 221 0.50 -1.02 17.68
CA THR A 221 0.71 -2.34 18.26
C THR A 221 1.97 -2.39 19.11
N ASP A 222 3.03 -1.69 18.74
CA ASP A 222 4.26 -1.57 19.52
C ASP A 222 4.02 -0.85 20.85
N GLU A 223 3.32 0.29 20.80
CA GLU A 223 2.90 0.98 22.03
C GLU A 223 1.92 0.15 22.85
N GLY A 224 1.12 -0.69 22.20
CA GLY A 224 0.27 -1.66 22.88
C GLY A 224 1.08 -2.64 23.73
N VAL A 225 2.10 -3.25 23.16
CA VAL A 225 3.02 -4.13 23.91
C VAL A 225 3.66 -3.35 25.08
N GLN A 226 4.10 -2.12 24.84
CA GLN A 226 4.75 -1.29 25.84
C GLN A 226 3.80 -0.91 26.99
N ILE A 227 2.54 -0.55 26.72
CA ILE A 227 1.53 -0.20 27.73
C ILE A 227 1.20 -1.42 28.62
N PHE A 228 1.11 -2.62 28.03
CA PHE A 228 0.89 -3.85 28.75
C PHE A 228 2.12 -4.29 29.57
N GLY A 229 3.32 -3.76 29.26
CA GLY A 229 4.56 -4.12 29.94
C GLY A 229 4.89 -5.61 29.78
N GLY A 230 5.33 -6.29 30.84
CA GLY A 230 5.64 -7.73 30.78
C GLY A 230 4.47 -8.59 30.25
N MET A 231 3.24 -8.21 30.54
CA MET A 231 2.04 -8.89 30.00
C MET A 231 1.89 -8.68 28.49
N GLY A 232 2.36 -7.56 27.95
CA GLY A 232 2.35 -7.32 26.49
C GLY A 232 3.32 -8.22 25.72
N TYR A 233 4.33 -8.77 26.41
CA TYR A 233 5.30 -9.72 25.85
C TYR A 233 4.89 -11.18 26.03
N SER A 234 3.82 -11.45 26.80
CA SER A 234 3.28 -12.79 27.01
C SER A 234 2.32 -13.18 25.90
N ALA A 235 2.41 -14.40 25.41
CA ALA A 235 1.47 -14.98 24.45
C ALA A 235 0.04 -15.19 25.02
N ASP A 236 -0.15 -15.01 26.34
CA ASP A 236 -1.46 -15.06 26.98
C ASP A 236 -2.29 -13.79 26.75
N MET A 237 -1.67 -12.73 26.23
CA MET A 237 -2.31 -11.43 26.00
C MET A 237 -2.27 -11.04 24.52
N PRO A 238 -3.24 -10.23 24.06
CA PRO A 238 -3.43 -10.02 22.61
C PRO A 238 -2.37 -9.14 21.94
N MET A 239 -1.57 -8.38 22.70
CA MET A 239 -0.70 -7.37 22.07
C MET A 239 0.53 -7.97 21.40
N GLU A 240 1.08 -9.08 21.88
CA GLU A 240 2.21 -9.74 21.24
C GLU A 240 1.84 -10.27 19.84
N SER A 241 0.67 -10.94 19.71
CA SER A 241 0.20 -11.42 18.42
C SER A 241 -0.19 -10.27 17.49
N ALA A 242 -0.85 -9.24 18.01
CA ALA A 242 -1.19 -8.03 17.23
C ALA A 242 0.06 -7.37 16.63
N TRP A 243 1.15 -7.28 17.42
CA TRP A 243 2.43 -6.74 16.97
C TRP A 243 3.06 -7.58 15.85
N ARG A 244 3.06 -8.92 16.00
CA ARG A 244 3.58 -9.83 14.98
C ARG A 244 2.76 -9.77 13.69
N ASP A 245 1.44 -9.74 13.82
CA ASP A 245 0.52 -9.68 12.69
C ASP A 245 0.60 -8.36 11.93
N ALA A 246 0.79 -7.24 12.62
CA ALA A 246 0.95 -5.93 12.01
C ALA A 246 2.18 -5.84 11.09
N ARG A 247 3.26 -6.56 11.42
CA ARG A 247 4.56 -6.40 10.76
C ARG A 247 4.55 -6.64 9.26
N ILE A 248 3.73 -7.57 8.77
CA ILE A 248 3.67 -7.92 7.35
C ILE A 248 3.04 -6.80 6.51
N SER A 249 2.18 -5.95 7.10
CA SER A 249 1.47 -4.89 6.39
C SER A 249 2.40 -3.88 5.70
N ARG A 250 3.64 -3.75 6.19
CA ARG A 250 4.67 -2.89 5.61
C ARG A 250 5.44 -3.56 4.45
N ILE A 251 5.22 -4.86 4.20
CA ILE A 251 5.98 -5.66 3.23
C ILE A 251 5.16 -5.99 1.99
N TYR A 252 3.96 -6.57 2.14
CA TYR A 252 3.14 -6.94 1.00
C TYR A 252 2.35 -5.74 0.43
N GLU A 253 1.68 -5.95 -0.70
CA GLU A 253 1.03 -4.88 -1.51
C GLU A 253 2.03 -3.81 -1.99
N GLY A 254 3.28 -4.23 -2.24
CA GLY A 254 4.45 -3.38 -2.42
C GLY A 254 5.02 -2.91 -1.08
N THR A 255 6.33 -3.04 -0.90
CA THR A 255 6.96 -2.56 0.35
C THR A 255 6.71 -1.06 0.53
N ASN A 256 6.79 -0.58 1.77
CA ASN A 256 6.58 0.85 2.04
C ASN A 256 7.58 1.72 1.27
N GLU A 257 8.82 1.26 1.09
CA GLU A 257 9.83 1.94 0.29
C GLU A 257 9.43 2.03 -1.19
N ILE A 258 8.92 0.93 -1.78
CA ILE A 258 8.42 0.92 -3.17
C ILE A 258 7.25 1.88 -3.33
N ASN A 259 6.31 1.91 -2.38
CA ASN A 259 5.17 2.82 -2.44
C ASN A 259 5.58 4.29 -2.30
N ARG A 260 6.56 4.62 -1.44
CA ARG A 260 7.13 5.96 -1.33
C ARG A 260 7.77 6.42 -2.63
N MET A 261 8.63 5.58 -3.23
CA MET A 261 9.26 5.89 -4.52
C MET A 261 8.22 6.04 -5.63
N LEU A 262 7.20 5.18 -5.65
CA LEU A 262 6.10 5.24 -6.63
C LEU A 262 5.33 6.56 -6.50
N THR A 263 5.03 7.01 -5.28
CA THR A 263 4.31 8.27 -5.03
C THR A 263 5.02 9.45 -5.69
N VAL A 264 6.29 9.65 -5.39
CA VAL A 264 7.08 10.76 -5.96
C VAL A 264 7.26 10.59 -7.47
N GLY A 265 7.59 9.39 -7.94
CA GLY A 265 7.76 9.10 -9.36
C GLY A 265 6.48 9.37 -10.16
N MET A 266 5.31 9.03 -9.63
CA MET A 266 4.01 9.28 -10.29
C MET A 266 3.63 10.76 -10.28
N LEU A 267 3.91 11.50 -9.20
CA LEU A 267 3.71 12.96 -9.16
C LEU A 267 4.54 13.65 -10.24
N ILE A 268 5.82 13.34 -10.33
CA ILE A 268 6.72 13.89 -11.35
C ILE A 268 6.24 13.51 -12.76
N LYS A 269 5.87 12.26 -12.99
CA LYS A 269 5.36 11.78 -14.27
C LYS A 269 4.07 12.49 -14.69
N LYS A 270 3.12 12.72 -13.75
CA LYS A 270 1.90 13.48 -14.00
C LYS A 270 2.22 14.95 -14.34
N ALA A 271 3.18 15.57 -13.65
CA ALA A 271 3.64 16.93 -13.92
C ALA A 271 4.28 17.05 -15.31
N MET A 272 5.19 16.15 -15.67
CA MET A 272 5.85 16.15 -17.00
C MET A 272 4.87 15.93 -18.14
N LYS A 273 3.74 15.24 -17.92
CA LYS A 273 2.67 15.05 -18.91
C LYS A 273 1.64 16.18 -18.94
N GLY A 274 1.78 17.21 -18.11
CA GLY A 274 0.82 18.29 -17.97
C GLY A 274 -0.51 17.88 -17.31
N HIS A 275 -0.58 16.71 -16.67
CA HIS A 275 -1.78 16.26 -15.95
C HIS A 275 -1.87 16.85 -14.54
N LEU A 276 -0.78 17.41 -14.03
CA LEU A 276 -0.70 18.05 -12.73
C LEU A 276 0.26 19.23 -12.84
N ASP A 277 -0.18 20.43 -12.48
CA ASP A 277 0.68 21.61 -12.46
C ASP A 277 1.53 21.62 -11.19
N LEU A 278 2.77 21.14 -11.29
CA LEU A 278 3.80 21.25 -10.26
C LEU A 278 4.97 22.13 -10.69
N ILE A 279 5.15 22.33 -12.00
CA ILE A 279 6.30 23.07 -12.55
C ILE A 279 6.15 24.56 -12.24
N GLY A 280 4.97 25.13 -12.52
CA GLY A 280 4.68 26.53 -12.21
C GLY A 280 4.87 26.86 -10.72
N PRO A 281 4.18 26.16 -9.80
CA PRO A 281 4.38 26.31 -8.35
C PRO A 281 5.83 26.10 -7.88
N ALA A 282 6.58 25.14 -8.43
CA ALA A 282 7.98 24.93 -8.06
C ALA A 282 8.87 26.11 -8.49
N THR A 283 8.63 26.66 -9.70
CA THR A 283 9.32 27.85 -10.18
C THR A 283 9.01 29.06 -9.29
N ALA A 284 7.73 29.28 -8.94
CA ALA A 284 7.32 30.36 -8.06
C ALA A 284 7.97 30.30 -6.68
N VAL A 285 8.11 29.09 -6.11
CA VAL A 285 8.85 28.91 -4.83
C VAL A 285 10.32 29.24 -5.02
N GLY A 286 10.95 28.89 -6.14
CA GLY A 286 12.34 29.26 -6.44
C GLY A 286 12.53 30.79 -6.51
N GLU A 287 11.60 31.51 -7.14
CA GLU A 287 11.61 32.98 -7.20
C GLU A 287 11.38 33.62 -5.81
N GLU A 288 10.44 33.08 -5.04
CA GLU A 288 10.17 33.55 -3.67
C GLU A 288 11.41 33.43 -2.76
N LEU A 289 12.21 32.38 -2.91
CA LEU A 289 13.45 32.16 -2.13
C LEU A 289 14.54 33.20 -2.46
N LEU A 290 14.52 33.76 -3.68
CA LEU A 290 15.45 34.81 -4.10
C LEU A 290 14.96 36.23 -3.73
N GLY A 291 13.70 36.35 -3.30
CA GLY A 291 13.06 37.59 -2.91
C GLY A 291 13.30 37.98 -1.44
N VAL A 292 12.64 39.03 -1.04
CA VAL A 292 12.64 39.48 0.39
C VAL A 292 11.72 38.52 1.15
N PRO A 293 12.17 37.92 2.28
CA PRO A 293 11.32 37.06 3.08
C PRO A 293 10.03 37.76 3.53
N SER A 294 8.87 37.19 3.26
CA SER A 294 7.61 37.65 3.87
C SER A 294 7.41 36.92 5.19
N PHE A 295 7.05 37.67 6.22
CA PHE A 295 6.68 37.13 7.51
C PHE A 295 5.15 37.16 7.62
N ASP A 296 4.49 36.23 6.95
CA ASP A 296 3.04 36.04 7.08
C ASP A 296 2.73 35.54 8.50
N ILE A 297 2.09 36.36 9.31
CA ILE A 297 1.62 35.98 10.63
C ILE A 297 0.25 35.32 10.44
N PRO A 298 0.04 34.08 10.89
CA PRO A 298 -1.27 33.45 10.82
C PRO A 298 -2.34 34.29 11.56
N ASP A 299 -3.53 34.36 10.97
CA ASP A 299 -4.68 34.94 11.68
C ASP A 299 -5.19 33.94 12.73
N PHE A 300 -4.76 34.11 13.95
CA PHE A 300 -5.11 33.25 15.08
C PHE A 300 -6.60 33.31 15.47
N THR A 301 -7.42 34.14 14.82
CA THR A 301 -8.87 34.15 15.00
C THR A 301 -9.54 33.04 14.16
N GLU A 302 -8.88 32.56 13.10
CA GLU A 302 -9.37 31.43 12.31
C GLU A 302 -8.97 30.08 12.92
N PRO A 303 -9.90 29.10 12.98
CA PRO A 303 -9.57 27.75 13.42
C PRO A 303 -8.48 27.13 12.54
N LEU A 304 -7.49 26.50 13.18
CA LEU A 304 -6.38 25.81 12.53
C LEU A 304 -5.53 26.69 11.59
N SER A 305 -5.45 28.00 11.84
CA SER A 305 -4.68 28.93 10.99
C SER A 305 -3.16 28.65 11.03
N GLU A 306 -2.64 28.27 12.18
CA GLU A 306 -1.24 27.86 12.35
C GLU A 306 -0.94 26.58 11.57
N GLU A 307 -1.78 25.54 11.71
CA GLU A 307 -1.63 24.27 11.01
C GLU A 307 -1.78 24.44 9.50
N LYS A 308 -2.69 25.30 9.05
CA LYS A 308 -2.82 25.64 7.62
C LYS A 308 -1.56 26.31 7.09
N SER A 309 -0.95 27.21 7.89
CA SER A 309 0.32 27.86 7.53
C SER A 309 1.47 26.87 7.46
N ILE A 310 1.59 25.97 8.43
CA ILE A 310 2.57 24.88 8.42
C ILE A 310 2.40 24.01 7.18
N LEU A 311 1.18 23.59 6.87
CA LEU A 311 0.89 22.77 5.68
C LEU A 311 1.25 23.50 4.38
N LYS A 312 0.96 24.79 4.28
CA LYS A 312 1.38 25.63 3.14
C LYS A 312 2.89 25.61 2.95
N ASN A 313 3.64 25.73 4.06
CA ASN A 313 5.10 25.73 4.02
C ASN A 313 5.68 24.34 3.70
N LEU A 314 5.10 23.26 4.23
CA LEU A 314 5.50 21.89 3.87
C LEU A 314 5.32 21.61 2.37
N LYS A 315 4.22 22.09 1.77
CA LYS A 315 4.03 21.99 0.31
C LYS A 315 5.13 22.75 -0.46
N LYS A 316 5.56 23.92 -0.01
CA LYS A 316 6.69 24.65 -0.60
C LYS A 316 8.01 23.87 -0.46
N VAL A 317 8.27 23.27 0.71
CA VAL A 317 9.46 22.42 0.93
C VAL A 317 9.45 21.24 -0.02
N PHE A 318 8.31 20.56 -0.17
CA PHE A 318 8.16 19.47 -1.16
C PHE A 318 8.51 19.94 -2.58
N LEU A 319 7.91 21.05 -3.04
CA LEU A 319 8.13 21.60 -4.38
C LEU A 319 9.60 22.00 -4.60
N MET A 320 10.22 22.60 -3.61
CA MET A 320 11.63 23.00 -3.67
C MET A 320 12.57 21.79 -3.80
N ILE A 321 12.39 20.79 -2.94
CA ILE A 321 13.28 19.61 -2.92
C ILE A 321 13.03 18.74 -4.15
N ALA A 322 11.78 18.45 -4.49
CA ALA A 322 11.42 17.67 -5.67
C ALA A 322 11.87 18.38 -6.96
N GLY A 323 11.63 19.69 -7.09
CA GLY A 323 12.04 20.50 -8.22
C GLY A 323 13.56 20.53 -8.39
N SER A 324 14.31 20.77 -7.31
CA SER A 324 15.79 20.73 -7.33
C SER A 324 16.31 19.33 -7.68
N GLY A 325 15.66 18.27 -7.21
CA GLY A 325 15.98 16.90 -7.55
C GLY A 325 15.83 16.61 -9.04
N VAL A 326 14.69 17.02 -9.62
CA VAL A 326 14.42 16.88 -11.06
C VAL A 326 15.43 17.70 -11.88
N GLN A 327 15.71 18.94 -11.50
CA GLN A 327 16.65 19.80 -12.19
C GLN A 327 18.09 19.24 -12.18
N LYS A 328 18.51 18.68 -11.03
CA LYS A 328 19.88 18.18 -10.85
C LYS A 328 20.11 16.81 -11.48
N TYR A 329 19.14 15.91 -11.40
CA TYR A 329 19.33 14.52 -11.75
C TYR A 329 18.54 14.07 -13.00
N GLY A 330 17.53 14.83 -13.43
CA GLY A 330 16.73 14.51 -14.60
C GLY A 330 16.16 13.09 -14.55
N THR A 331 16.43 12.30 -15.59
CA THR A 331 16.01 10.90 -15.72
C THR A 331 16.69 9.96 -14.72
N ASP A 332 17.82 10.36 -14.14
CA ASP A 332 18.56 9.56 -13.16
C ASP A 332 18.02 9.72 -11.72
N LEU A 333 17.02 10.57 -11.51
CA LEU A 333 16.45 10.82 -10.19
C LEU A 333 15.96 9.53 -9.51
N GLU A 334 15.44 8.57 -10.26
CA GLU A 334 15.00 7.27 -9.75
C GLU A 334 16.12 6.46 -9.08
N LYS A 335 17.38 6.73 -9.42
CA LYS A 335 18.56 6.09 -8.79
C LYS A 335 18.88 6.70 -7.42
N HIS A 336 18.34 7.88 -7.11
CA HIS A 336 18.55 8.60 -5.85
C HIS A 336 17.44 8.28 -4.85
N GLN A 337 17.32 6.99 -4.49
CA GLN A 337 16.21 6.47 -3.68
C GLN A 337 16.08 7.16 -2.33
N GLN A 338 17.18 7.48 -1.66
CA GLN A 338 17.15 8.19 -0.36
C GLN A 338 16.46 9.56 -0.47
N LEU A 339 16.71 10.29 -1.57
CA LEU A 339 16.06 11.56 -1.83
C LEU A 339 14.55 11.36 -2.07
N LEU A 340 14.18 10.35 -2.88
CA LEU A 340 12.78 10.05 -3.16
C LEU A 340 12.02 9.66 -1.89
N LEU A 341 12.63 8.85 -1.01
CA LEU A 341 12.03 8.47 0.27
C LEU A 341 11.80 9.70 1.17
N ALA A 342 12.82 10.56 1.33
CA ALA A 342 12.70 11.77 2.13
C ALA A 342 11.64 12.75 1.59
N VAL A 343 11.55 12.90 0.26
CA VAL A 343 10.53 13.74 -0.39
C VAL A 343 9.13 13.15 -0.19
N SER A 344 9.00 11.83 -0.16
CA SER A 344 7.71 11.16 0.08
C SER A 344 7.22 11.31 1.52
N ASP A 345 8.11 11.54 2.47
CA ASP A 345 7.76 11.69 3.90
C ASP A 345 7.34 13.14 4.26
N ILE A 346 7.52 14.10 3.34
CA ILE A 346 7.02 15.48 3.46
C ILE A 346 5.53 15.54 3.12
#